data_45c9d223e1824177364c83d410fa77a9
#
_entry.id   45c9d223e1824177364c83d410fa77a9
#
_cell.length_a   1.000
_cell.length_b   1.000
_cell.length_c   1.000
_cell.angle_alpha   90.00
_cell.angle_beta   90.00
_cell.angle_gamma   90.00
#
_symmetry.space_group_name_H-M   'P 1'
#
loop_
_entity.id
_entity.type
_entity.pdbx_description
1 polymer ?
#
loop_
_entity_poly.entity_id
_entity_poly.type
_entity_poly.pdbx_seq_one_letter_code
_entity_poly.pdbx_strand_id
1 'polypeptide(L)'
;MTKKRKLKKGIFIKLFILIVIFILLAMGVFFVLKKVNSLKYKEYTKTLNYMDTVIDIKLYSNNEKEANNIIEEIDGIYKHYHELTDRYNSYDGIVNVYTINHTTDVTKLEISKDLYDILNYGINWYYKSNGLFNINIGNLTDIWKKYRDNKSGIPTSEELNNIVGLD
;
A
#
# COMPACT_ATOMS: atom_id res chain seq x y z
N MET A 1 -47.94 23.30 -63.29
CA MET A 1 -47.84 22.55 -61.99
C MET A 1 -46.42 22.15 -61.56
N THR A 2 -45.36 22.46 -62.25
CA THR A 2 -43.99 21.93 -62.02
C THR A 2 -43.09 22.76 -61.09
N LYS A 3 -43.27 24.08 -61.02
CA LYS A 3 -42.36 24.97 -60.23
C LYS A 3 -42.54 24.83 -58.72
N LYS A 4 -43.77 24.65 -58.20
CA LYS A 4 -44.09 24.46 -56.76
C LYS A 4 -43.54 23.11 -56.20
N ARG A 5 -43.50 22.02 -57.02
CA ARG A 5 -42.97 20.71 -56.61
C ARG A 5 -41.43 20.75 -56.45
N LYS A 6 -40.70 21.44 -57.33
CA LYS A 6 -39.24 21.61 -57.24
C LYS A 6 -38.83 22.41 -56.01
N LEU A 7 -39.57 23.48 -55.67
CA LEU A 7 -39.30 24.29 -54.51
C LEU A 7 -39.47 23.50 -53.18
N LYS A 8 -40.55 22.70 -53.05
CA LYS A 8 -40.75 21.85 -51.89
C LYS A 8 -39.64 20.81 -51.74
N LYS A 9 -39.17 20.19 -52.84
CA LYS A 9 -38.10 19.21 -52.84
C LYS A 9 -36.73 19.80 -52.37
N GLY A 10 -36.44 21.04 -52.79
CA GLY A 10 -35.25 21.78 -52.36
C GLY A 10 -35.25 22.12 -50.86
N ILE A 11 -36.42 22.49 -50.30
CA ILE A 11 -36.59 22.74 -48.87
C ILE A 11 -36.41 21.46 -48.06
N PHE A 12 -36.97 20.32 -48.53
CA PHE A 12 -36.81 19.03 -47.87
C PHE A 12 -35.32 18.57 -47.80
N ILE A 13 -34.60 18.75 -48.91
CA ILE A 13 -33.18 18.43 -48.96
C ILE A 13 -32.36 19.31 -47.98
N LYS A 14 -32.61 20.59 -47.91
CA LYS A 14 -31.98 21.51 -46.98
C LYS A 14 -32.27 21.12 -45.53
N LEU A 15 -33.52 20.78 -45.21
CA LEU A 15 -33.92 20.36 -43.87
C LEU A 15 -33.25 19.03 -43.49
N PHE A 16 -33.18 18.08 -44.43
CA PHE A 16 -32.47 16.81 -44.22
C PHE A 16 -30.99 17.03 -43.93
N ILE A 17 -30.30 17.87 -44.69
CA ILE A 17 -28.89 18.22 -44.48
C ILE A 17 -28.70 18.86 -43.08
N LEU A 18 -29.59 19.76 -42.68
CA LEU A 18 -29.56 20.37 -41.35
C LEU A 18 -29.70 19.35 -40.22
N ILE A 19 -30.62 18.42 -40.38
CA ILE A 19 -30.79 17.31 -39.40
C ILE A 19 -29.53 16.44 -39.31
N VAL A 20 -28.94 16.08 -40.45
CA VAL A 20 -27.70 15.28 -40.49
C VAL A 20 -26.54 16.03 -39.78
N ILE A 21 -26.39 17.34 -40.07
CA ILE A 21 -25.36 18.15 -39.38
C ILE A 21 -25.62 18.23 -37.86
N PHE A 22 -26.88 18.37 -37.45
CA PHE A 22 -27.24 18.41 -36.03
C PHE A 22 -26.92 17.06 -35.34
N ILE A 23 -27.21 15.91 -35.98
CA ILE A 23 -26.89 14.60 -35.46
C ILE A 23 -25.36 14.41 -35.32
N LEU A 24 -24.58 14.85 -36.32
CA LEU A 24 -23.12 14.76 -36.26
C LEU A 24 -22.52 15.63 -35.14
N LEU A 25 -23.07 16.84 -34.97
CA LEU A 25 -22.67 17.72 -33.86
C LEU A 25 -23.03 17.11 -32.50
N ALA A 26 -24.25 16.57 -32.35
CA ALA A 26 -24.68 15.90 -31.10
C ALA A 26 -23.81 14.67 -30.80
N MET A 27 -23.46 13.87 -31.78
CA MET A 27 -22.52 12.76 -31.64
C MET A 27 -21.13 13.27 -31.21
N GLY A 28 -20.62 14.31 -31.85
CA GLY A 28 -19.34 14.92 -31.48
C GLY A 28 -19.32 15.38 -30.01
N VAL A 29 -20.36 16.10 -29.58
CA VAL A 29 -20.52 16.51 -28.17
C VAL A 29 -20.60 15.31 -27.23
N PHE A 30 -21.36 14.28 -27.60
CA PHE A 30 -21.48 13.05 -26.81
C PHE A 30 -20.12 12.35 -26.62
N PHE A 31 -19.31 12.23 -27.68
CA PHE A 31 -17.97 11.64 -27.59
C PHE A 31 -17.02 12.48 -26.72
N VAL A 32 -17.08 13.83 -26.83
CA VAL A 32 -16.28 14.72 -25.99
C VAL A 32 -16.68 14.60 -24.52
N LEU A 33 -17.98 14.62 -24.20
CA LEU A 33 -18.47 14.46 -22.83
C LEU A 33 -18.11 13.09 -22.25
N LYS A 34 -18.19 12.03 -23.04
CA LYS A 34 -17.77 10.66 -22.64
C LYS A 34 -16.28 10.64 -22.32
N LYS A 35 -15.43 11.27 -23.14
CA LYS A 35 -13.99 11.36 -22.93
C LYS A 35 -13.66 12.17 -21.68
N VAL A 36 -14.32 13.32 -21.46
CA VAL A 36 -14.13 14.15 -20.26
C VAL A 36 -14.54 13.41 -19.00
N ASN A 37 -15.65 12.67 -19.03
CA ASN A 37 -16.07 11.85 -17.88
C ASN A 37 -15.12 10.68 -17.58
N SER A 38 -14.47 10.09 -18.60
CA SER A 38 -13.46 9.04 -18.41
C SER A 38 -12.15 9.55 -17.82
N LEU A 39 -11.92 10.87 -17.82
CA LEU A 39 -10.74 11.51 -17.22
C LEU A 39 -10.96 11.91 -15.74
N LYS A 40 -12.18 11.72 -15.21
CA LYS A 40 -12.43 11.98 -13.78
C LYS A 40 -11.77 10.90 -12.94
N TYR A 41 -10.84 11.31 -12.09
CA TYR A 41 -10.28 10.44 -11.07
C TYR A 41 -11.35 10.05 -10.05
N LYS A 42 -11.38 8.75 -9.72
CA LYS A 42 -12.16 8.21 -8.61
C LYS A 42 -11.21 7.83 -7.49
N GLU A 43 -11.69 7.91 -6.27
CA GLU A 43 -10.98 7.43 -5.10
C GLU A 43 -11.20 5.92 -4.94
N TYR A 44 -10.10 5.19 -4.72
CA TYR A 44 -10.07 3.78 -4.37
C TYR A 44 -9.37 3.65 -3.03
N THR A 45 -9.96 2.92 -2.11
CA THR A 45 -9.46 2.78 -0.75
C THR A 45 -9.34 1.33 -0.35
N LYS A 46 -8.32 1.00 0.44
CA LYS A 46 -8.15 -0.30 1.10
C LYS A 46 -7.52 -0.09 2.46
N THR A 47 -8.08 -0.74 3.48
CA THR A 47 -7.49 -0.78 4.82
C THR A 47 -6.74 -2.09 4.99
N LEU A 48 -5.49 -2.01 5.44
CA LEU A 48 -4.61 -3.14 5.73
C LEU A 48 -4.33 -3.19 7.23
N ASN A 49 -4.04 -4.40 7.75
CA ASN A 49 -3.66 -4.63 9.13
C ASN A 49 -2.35 -5.41 9.16
N TYR A 50 -1.22 -4.68 9.23
CA TYR A 50 0.11 -5.26 9.31
C TYR A 50 0.94 -4.57 10.39
N MET A 51 1.92 -5.25 10.95
CA MET A 51 2.87 -4.71 11.95
C MET A 51 2.16 -4.09 13.17
N ASP A 52 1.09 -4.74 13.66
CA ASP A 52 0.24 -4.28 14.77
C ASP A 52 -0.34 -2.86 14.56
N THR A 53 -0.53 -2.46 13.30
CA THR A 53 -1.08 -1.14 12.96
C THR A 53 -2.12 -1.23 11.83
N VAL A 54 -2.92 -0.18 11.72
CA VAL A 54 -3.90 0.00 10.64
C VAL A 54 -3.31 0.95 9.60
N ILE A 55 -3.37 0.54 8.34
CA ILE A 55 -2.82 1.27 7.20
C ILE A 55 -3.94 1.54 6.20
N ASP A 56 -4.29 2.80 6.02
CA ASP A 56 -5.29 3.20 5.04
C ASP A 56 -4.63 3.68 3.75
N ILE A 57 -4.91 2.97 2.66
CA ILE A 57 -4.46 3.31 1.31
C ILE A 57 -5.56 4.13 0.64
N LYS A 58 -5.19 5.25 0.04
CA LYS A 58 -6.04 6.06 -0.84
C LYS A 58 -5.35 6.30 -2.17
N LEU A 59 -5.98 5.87 -3.24
CA LEU A 59 -5.47 6.02 -4.60
C LEU A 59 -6.51 6.72 -5.47
N TYR A 60 -6.08 7.68 -6.25
CA TYR A 60 -6.93 8.37 -7.23
C TYR A 60 -6.53 7.95 -8.63
N SER A 61 -7.45 7.30 -9.36
CA SER A 61 -7.24 6.87 -10.74
C SER A 61 -8.50 7.05 -11.59
N ASN A 62 -8.33 7.20 -12.89
CA ASN A 62 -9.41 7.12 -13.88
C ASN A 62 -9.57 5.70 -14.46
N ASN A 63 -8.74 4.76 -14.01
CA ASN A 63 -8.73 3.36 -14.43
C ASN A 63 -8.85 2.44 -13.20
N GLU A 64 -10.01 1.83 -13.02
CA GLU A 64 -10.31 0.96 -11.89
C GLU A 64 -9.39 -0.26 -11.82
N LYS A 65 -9.14 -0.91 -12.97
CA LYS A 65 -8.28 -2.10 -13.02
C LYS A 65 -6.85 -1.78 -12.59
N GLU A 66 -6.32 -0.66 -13.07
CA GLU A 66 -4.99 -0.19 -12.71
C GLU A 66 -4.91 0.16 -11.21
N ALA A 67 -5.93 0.87 -10.69
CA ALA A 67 -6.02 1.21 -9.28
C ALA A 67 -6.01 -0.04 -8.38
N ASN A 68 -6.83 -1.04 -8.72
CA ASN A 68 -6.90 -2.28 -7.95
C ASN A 68 -5.58 -3.05 -8.02
N ASN A 69 -4.92 -3.12 -9.17
CA ASN A 69 -3.62 -3.76 -9.29
C ASN A 69 -2.55 -3.08 -8.41
N ILE A 70 -2.50 -1.75 -8.41
CA ILE A 70 -1.57 -0.99 -7.56
C ILE A 70 -1.85 -1.24 -6.07
N ILE A 71 -3.13 -1.25 -5.67
CA ILE A 71 -3.51 -1.53 -4.29
C ILE A 71 -3.10 -2.95 -3.87
N GLU A 72 -3.28 -3.95 -4.72
CA GLU A 72 -2.84 -5.33 -4.44
C GLU A 72 -1.31 -5.44 -4.39
N GLU A 73 -0.58 -4.71 -5.23
CA GLU A 73 0.88 -4.65 -5.17
C GLU A 73 1.35 -4.03 -3.85
N ILE A 74 0.74 -2.93 -3.41
CA ILE A 74 1.02 -2.29 -2.12
C ILE A 74 0.73 -3.26 -0.96
N ASP A 75 -0.41 -3.96 -0.99
CA ASP A 75 -0.76 -4.97 0.01
C ASP A 75 0.31 -6.08 0.08
N GLY A 76 0.74 -6.59 -1.07
CA GLY A 76 1.81 -7.59 -1.16
C GLY A 76 3.13 -7.11 -0.55
N ILE A 77 3.50 -5.85 -0.78
CA ILE A 77 4.70 -5.24 -0.18
C ILE A 77 4.58 -5.17 1.34
N TYR A 78 3.46 -4.67 1.88
CA TYR A 78 3.26 -4.59 3.33
C TYR A 78 3.23 -5.97 3.98
N LYS A 79 2.57 -6.95 3.36
CA LYS A 79 2.57 -8.35 3.81
C LYS A 79 3.98 -8.91 3.86
N HIS A 80 4.77 -8.75 2.81
CA HIS A 80 6.15 -9.23 2.72
C HIS A 80 7.01 -8.70 3.87
N TYR A 81 6.99 -7.39 4.10
CA TYR A 81 7.77 -6.79 5.18
C TYR A 81 7.22 -7.13 6.58
N HIS A 82 5.90 -7.30 6.74
CA HIS A 82 5.31 -7.79 7.98
C HIS A 82 5.88 -9.18 8.32
N GLU A 83 5.85 -10.12 7.36
CA GLU A 83 6.35 -11.48 7.56
C GLU A 83 7.86 -11.52 7.82
N LEU A 84 8.64 -10.68 7.15
CA LEU A 84 10.09 -10.58 7.36
C LEU A 84 10.47 -10.01 8.73
N THR A 85 9.73 -9.04 9.23
CA THR A 85 10.07 -8.33 10.48
C THR A 85 9.36 -8.88 11.70
N ASP A 86 8.47 -9.87 11.53
CA ASP A 86 7.77 -10.51 12.65
C ASP A 86 8.75 -11.24 13.56
N ARG A 87 8.78 -10.82 14.83
CA ARG A 87 9.59 -11.45 15.87
C ARG A 87 8.84 -12.52 16.67
N TYR A 88 7.53 -12.66 16.47
CA TYR A 88 6.66 -13.52 17.26
C TYR A 88 6.26 -14.80 16.53
N ASN A 89 6.17 -14.77 15.19
CA ASN A 89 5.70 -15.88 14.41
C ASN A 89 6.68 -16.26 13.30
N SER A 90 6.78 -17.57 13.02
CA SER A 90 7.45 -18.11 11.84
C SER A 90 6.48 -18.23 10.67
N TYR A 91 6.99 -18.13 9.46
CA TYR A 91 6.24 -18.32 8.22
C TYR A 91 6.95 -19.35 7.36
N ASP A 92 6.17 -20.21 6.70
CA ASP A 92 6.72 -21.29 5.88
C ASP A 92 7.57 -20.73 4.72
N GLY A 93 8.79 -21.25 4.60
CA GLY A 93 9.73 -20.81 3.57
C GLY A 93 10.36 -19.42 3.78
N ILE A 94 10.07 -18.71 4.89
CA ILE A 94 10.60 -17.38 5.18
C ILE A 94 11.53 -17.42 6.39
N VAL A 95 12.79 -17.03 6.20
CA VAL A 95 13.71 -16.71 7.30
C VAL A 95 13.48 -15.28 7.70
N ASN A 96 12.90 -15.06 8.88
CA ASN A 96 12.51 -13.75 9.41
C ASN A 96 13.17 -13.45 10.76
N VAL A 97 12.79 -12.34 11.40
CA VAL A 97 13.33 -11.95 12.73
C VAL A 97 13.04 -13.01 13.80
N TYR A 98 11.85 -13.67 13.77
CA TYR A 98 11.57 -14.79 14.66
C TYR A 98 12.61 -15.92 14.48
N THR A 99 12.89 -16.30 13.23
CA THR A 99 13.86 -17.35 12.92
C THR A 99 15.25 -16.98 13.45
N ILE A 100 15.70 -15.73 13.25
CA ILE A 100 16.99 -15.24 13.76
C ILE A 100 17.06 -15.38 15.28
N ASN A 101 16.01 -14.95 15.99
CA ASN A 101 15.96 -14.93 17.45
C ASN A 101 15.87 -16.33 18.09
N HIS A 102 15.39 -17.34 17.34
CA HIS A 102 15.18 -18.71 17.84
C HIS A 102 16.15 -19.74 17.25
N THR A 103 17.03 -19.32 16.36
CA THR A 103 18.07 -20.21 15.82
C THR A 103 19.30 -20.13 16.71
N THR A 104 19.62 -21.27 17.35
CA THR A 104 20.82 -21.45 18.16
C THR A 104 21.79 -22.41 17.47
N ASP A 105 23.06 -22.39 17.84
CA ASP A 105 24.08 -23.34 17.42
C ASP A 105 24.43 -23.35 15.92
N VAL A 106 24.13 -22.27 15.20
CA VAL A 106 24.53 -22.10 13.81
C VAL A 106 25.62 -21.02 13.68
N THR A 107 26.65 -21.32 12.92
CA THR A 107 27.72 -20.34 12.63
C THR A 107 27.33 -19.37 11.51
N LYS A 108 26.33 -19.73 10.72
CA LYS A 108 25.86 -18.94 9.58
C LYS A 108 24.37 -19.20 9.32
N LEU A 109 23.58 -18.14 9.23
CA LEU A 109 22.20 -18.18 8.79
C LEU A 109 22.06 -17.36 7.51
N GLU A 110 21.53 -17.98 6.45
CA GLU A 110 21.24 -17.25 5.21
C GLU A 110 19.90 -16.52 5.32
N ILE A 111 19.91 -15.23 5.04
CA ILE A 111 18.73 -14.37 5.08
C ILE A 111 18.52 -13.71 3.73
N SER A 112 17.30 -13.26 3.45
CA SER A 112 16.99 -12.49 2.23
C SER A 112 17.70 -11.14 2.24
N LYS A 113 17.93 -10.60 1.03
CA LYS A 113 18.50 -9.25 0.90
C LYS A 113 17.65 -8.20 1.60
N ASP A 114 16.33 -8.30 1.50
CA ASP A 114 15.40 -7.32 2.10
C ASP A 114 15.51 -7.33 3.62
N LEU A 115 15.58 -8.52 4.23
CA LEU A 115 15.79 -8.64 5.69
C LEU A 115 17.16 -8.08 6.11
N TYR A 116 18.20 -8.40 5.34
CA TYR A 116 19.55 -7.87 5.59
C TYR A 116 19.56 -6.34 5.52
N ASP A 117 18.93 -5.75 4.50
CA ASP A 117 18.89 -4.30 4.32
C ASP A 117 18.19 -3.59 5.49
N ILE A 118 17.06 -4.15 5.98
CA ILE A 118 16.35 -3.61 7.14
C ILE A 118 17.23 -3.66 8.40
N LEU A 119 17.82 -4.82 8.69
CA LEU A 119 18.67 -4.99 9.87
C LEU A 119 19.89 -4.07 9.81
N ASN A 120 20.55 -4.01 8.66
CA ASN A 120 21.70 -3.11 8.45
C ASN A 120 21.30 -1.63 8.57
N TYR A 121 20.11 -1.25 8.10
CA TYR A 121 19.58 0.10 8.29
C TYR A 121 19.38 0.40 9.78
N GLY A 122 18.83 -0.54 10.54
CA GLY A 122 18.67 -0.40 12.00
C GLY A 122 20.00 -0.26 12.74
N ILE A 123 21.00 -1.07 12.39
CA ILE A 123 22.36 -1.00 12.95
C ILE A 123 23.00 0.37 12.63
N ASN A 124 22.87 0.85 11.40
CA ASN A 124 23.38 2.16 11.03
C ASN A 124 22.73 3.31 11.83
N TRP A 125 21.44 3.19 12.14
CA TRP A 125 20.75 4.16 12.98
C TRP A 125 21.18 4.09 14.45
N TYR A 126 21.54 2.90 14.96
CA TYR A 126 22.15 2.81 16.28
C TYR A 126 23.39 3.72 16.40
N TYR A 127 24.31 3.62 15.46
CA TYR A 127 25.52 4.46 15.46
C TYR A 127 25.21 5.94 15.21
N LYS A 128 24.34 6.26 14.27
CA LYS A 128 23.96 7.67 13.97
C LYS A 128 23.26 8.38 15.13
N SER A 129 22.52 7.63 15.93
CA SER A 129 21.77 8.16 17.07
C SER A 129 22.53 8.11 18.40
N ASN A 130 23.80 7.70 18.40
CA ASN A 130 24.59 7.44 19.62
C ASN A 130 23.86 6.45 20.56
N GLY A 131 23.30 5.36 20.01
CA GLY A 131 22.63 4.31 20.77
C GLY A 131 21.17 4.61 21.15
N LEU A 132 20.64 5.78 20.85
CA LEU A 132 19.24 6.11 21.17
C LEU A 132 18.21 5.27 20.34
N PHE A 133 18.60 4.83 19.16
CA PHE A 133 17.85 3.86 18.37
C PHE A 133 18.59 2.53 18.43
N ASN A 134 17.95 1.49 18.97
CA ASN A 134 18.55 0.17 19.11
C ASN A 134 17.55 -0.92 18.76
N ILE A 135 17.87 -1.74 17.73
CA ILE A 135 17.02 -2.85 17.30
C ILE A 135 17.09 -4.06 18.24
N ASN A 136 18.07 -4.10 19.14
CA ASN A 136 18.27 -5.21 20.08
C ASN A 136 17.45 -5.11 21.37
N ILE A 137 16.59 -4.10 21.51
CA ILE A 137 15.78 -3.88 22.71
C ILE A 137 14.58 -4.83 22.89
N GLY A 138 14.50 -5.89 22.07
CA GLY A 138 13.38 -6.81 22.11
C GLY A 138 13.09 -7.37 23.50
N ASN A 139 14.09 -7.88 24.20
CA ASN A 139 13.96 -8.42 25.55
C ASN A 139 13.53 -7.35 26.57
N LEU A 140 14.00 -6.12 26.40
CA LEU A 140 13.59 -4.98 27.23
C LEU A 140 12.11 -4.65 27.03
N THR A 141 11.66 -4.61 25.79
CA THR A 141 10.24 -4.35 25.47
C THR A 141 9.32 -5.46 26.02
N ASP A 142 9.77 -6.73 26.02
CA ASP A 142 8.99 -7.84 26.54
C ASP A 142 8.81 -7.76 28.06
N ILE A 143 9.84 -7.40 28.80
CA ILE A 143 9.72 -7.18 30.26
C ILE A 143 8.72 -6.06 30.55
N TRP A 144 8.85 -4.91 29.89
CA TRP A 144 7.91 -3.81 30.09
C TRP A 144 6.47 -4.18 29.68
N LYS A 145 6.29 -4.93 28.59
CA LYS A 145 5.00 -5.45 28.14
C LYS A 145 4.37 -6.35 29.21
N LYS A 146 5.14 -7.29 29.78
CA LYS A 146 4.69 -8.18 30.87
C LYS A 146 4.15 -7.39 32.07
N TYR A 147 4.87 -6.37 32.53
CA TYR A 147 4.45 -5.54 33.66
C TYR A 147 3.20 -4.71 33.34
N ARG A 148 3.15 -4.13 32.15
CA ARG A 148 1.97 -3.39 31.66
C ARG A 148 0.72 -4.28 31.60
N ASP A 149 0.84 -5.44 31.00
CA ASP A 149 -0.31 -6.34 30.75
C ASP A 149 -0.83 -6.96 32.06
N ASN A 150 0.07 -7.25 32.99
CA ASN A 150 -0.28 -7.77 34.32
C ASN A 150 -0.69 -6.67 35.33
N LYS A 151 -0.57 -5.39 34.96
CA LYS A 151 -0.80 -4.25 35.88
C LYS A 151 -0.02 -4.37 37.20
N SER A 152 1.22 -4.90 37.15
CA SER A 152 2.03 -5.30 38.30
C SER A 152 3.10 -4.29 38.70
N GLY A 153 2.96 -3.02 38.32
CA GLY A 153 3.89 -1.97 38.65
C GLY A 153 4.95 -1.78 37.55
N ILE A 154 6.22 -1.71 37.93
CA ILE A 154 7.38 -1.53 37.01
C ILE A 154 8.42 -2.63 37.23
N PRO A 155 9.21 -2.97 36.24
CA PRO A 155 10.34 -3.90 36.38
C PRO A 155 11.33 -3.44 37.45
N THR A 156 11.92 -4.39 38.16
CA THR A 156 12.99 -4.10 39.12
C THR A 156 14.28 -3.76 38.40
N SER A 157 15.20 -3.03 39.10
CA SER A 157 16.52 -2.74 38.56
C SER A 157 17.31 -4.00 38.26
N GLU A 158 17.14 -5.05 39.06
CA GLU A 158 17.80 -6.33 38.85
C GLU A 158 17.33 -6.98 37.53
N GLU A 159 16.02 -7.04 37.28
CA GLU A 159 15.47 -7.57 36.03
C GLU A 159 15.95 -6.78 34.81
N LEU A 160 16.02 -5.45 34.92
CA LEU A 160 16.50 -4.60 33.83
C LEU A 160 18.01 -4.77 33.57
N ASN A 161 18.83 -4.92 34.63
CA ASN A 161 20.25 -5.13 34.49
C ASN A 161 20.64 -6.51 33.93
N ASN A 162 19.75 -7.48 34.05
CA ASN A 162 19.96 -8.85 33.53
C ASN A 162 19.51 -9.02 32.07
N ILE A 163 19.06 -7.94 31.40
CA ILE A 163 18.68 -8.01 29.99
C ILE A 163 19.91 -8.15 29.12
N VAL A 164 19.96 -9.24 28.36
CA VAL A 164 21.03 -9.53 27.40
C VAL A 164 20.74 -8.83 26.07
N GLY A 165 21.76 -8.31 25.42
CA GLY A 165 21.68 -7.79 24.04
C GLY A 165 21.42 -6.28 23.95
N LEU A 166 21.69 -5.51 25.01
CA LEU A 166 21.58 -4.05 24.99
C LEU A 166 22.93 -3.34 24.68
N ASP A 167 24.04 -4.10 24.65
CA ASP A 167 25.40 -3.59 24.39
C ASP A 167 25.78 -3.68 22.91
#